data_d56388c047814ce1e816af0f099fd759
#
_entry.id   d56388c047814ce1e816af0f099fd759
#
_cell.length_a   1.000
_cell.length_b   1.000
_cell.length_c   1.000
_cell.angle_alpha   90.00
_cell.angle_beta   90.00
_cell.angle_gamma   90.00
#
_symmetry.space_group_name_H-M   'P 1'
#
loop_
_entity.id
_entity.type
_entity.pdbx_description
1 polymer ?
#
loop_
_entity_poly.entity_id
_entity_poly.type
_entity_poly.pdbx_seq_one_letter_code
_entity_poly.pdbx_strand_id
1 'polypeptide(L)'
;MEKFLFIIREDLSKLKQWNEEERYDAIREMDEWVKSLIKKGNYVGGDALRIKGGYVSKDNVISDGPFIEAKEGISGFIFLEANDLDDAVSIAQTCTMVQSGDMAIEVRPLMEVKDIREFGDGQRTTGS
;
A
#
# COMPACT_ATOMS: atom_id res chain seq x y z
N MET A 1 10.54 14.86 8.61
CA MET A 1 9.54 13.82 8.46
C MET A 1 10.14 12.59 7.76
N GLU A 2 9.68 11.43 8.13
CA GLU A 2 10.09 10.19 7.49
C GLU A 2 9.15 9.84 6.35
N LYS A 3 9.65 9.03 5.42
CA LYS A 3 8.89 8.60 4.24
C LYS A 3 8.36 7.18 4.42
N PHE A 4 7.14 6.97 3.96
CA PHE A 4 6.43 5.69 4.10
C PHE A 4 5.78 5.30 2.79
N LEU A 5 5.57 4.01 2.66
CA LEU A 5 4.76 3.42 1.61
C LEU A 5 3.55 2.75 2.25
N PHE A 6 2.37 3.12 1.79
CA PHE A 6 1.14 2.39 2.10
C PHE A 6 0.88 1.43 0.96
N ILE A 7 0.82 0.15 1.27
CA ILE A 7 0.44 -0.88 0.31
C ILE A 7 -1.03 -1.22 0.58
N ILE A 8 -1.88 -0.96 -0.39
CA ILE A 8 -3.31 -1.14 -0.24
C ILE A 8 -3.68 -2.55 -0.68
N ARG A 9 -4.32 -3.29 0.23
CA ARG A 9 -4.72 -4.67 0.02
C ARG A 9 -6.22 -4.81 0.03
N GLU A 10 -6.76 -5.53 -0.94
CA GLU A 10 -8.19 -5.77 -1.07
C GLU A 10 -8.44 -7.18 -1.60
N ASP A 11 -9.65 -7.67 -1.42
CA ASP A 11 -10.10 -8.90 -2.06
C ASP A 11 -10.37 -8.61 -3.53
N LEU A 12 -9.44 -8.96 -4.39
CA LEU A 12 -9.54 -8.67 -5.83
C LEU A 12 -10.70 -9.39 -6.49
N SER A 13 -11.09 -10.56 -6.00
CA SER A 13 -12.25 -11.27 -6.55
C SER A 13 -13.56 -10.55 -6.22
N LYS A 14 -13.63 -9.91 -5.04
CA LYS A 14 -14.76 -9.08 -4.66
C LYS A 14 -14.86 -7.86 -5.56
N LEU A 15 -13.72 -7.22 -5.86
CA LEU A 15 -13.68 -6.07 -6.77
C LEU A 15 -14.20 -6.40 -8.16
N LYS A 16 -13.91 -7.60 -8.65
CA LYS A 16 -14.41 -8.05 -9.94
C LYS A 16 -15.94 -8.20 -9.98
N GLN A 17 -16.53 -8.50 -8.82
CA GLN A 17 -17.97 -8.70 -8.71
C GLN A 17 -18.74 -7.39 -8.58
N TRP A 18 -18.07 -6.30 -8.23
CA TRP A 18 -18.70 -5.01 -8.07
C TRP A 18 -19.25 -4.50 -9.39
N ASN A 19 -20.44 -3.90 -9.36
CA ASN A 19 -21.00 -3.20 -10.50
C ASN A 19 -20.31 -1.84 -10.69
N GLU A 20 -20.64 -1.16 -11.76
CA GLU A 20 -20.02 0.11 -12.10
C GLU A 20 -20.25 1.17 -11.02
N GLU A 21 -21.45 1.24 -10.48
CA GLU A 21 -21.80 2.21 -9.44
C GLU A 21 -20.97 1.99 -8.17
N GLU A 22 -20.84 0.73 -7.73
CA GLU A 22 -20.04 0.39 -6.57
C GLU A 22 -18.56 0.75 -6.75
N ARG A 23 -18.04 0.54 -7.96
CA ARG A 23 -16.66 0.91 -8.29
C ARG A 23 -16.45 2.42 -8.24
N TYR A 24 -17.37 3.20 -8.79
CA TYR A 24 -17.28 4.65 -8.73
C TYR A 24 -17.41 5.18 -7.32
N ASP A 25 -18.25 4.58 -6.49
CA ASP A 25 -18.39 4.98 -5.09
C ASP A 25 -17.08 4.75 -4.33
N ALA A 26 -16.44 3.60 -4.54
CA ALA A 26 -15.16 3.29 -3.91
C ALA A 26 -14.06 4.27 -4.36
N ILE A 27 -14.02 4.60 -5.65
CA ILE A 27 -13.06 5.57 -6.18
C ILE A 27 -13.26 6.94 -5.54
N ARG A 28 -14.51 7.39 -5.42
CA ARG A 28 -14.81 8.67 -4.79
C ARG A 28 -14.38 8.70 -3.32
N GLU A 29 -14.66 7.62 -2.60
CA GLU A 29 -14.29 7.51 -1.19
C GLU A 29 -12.77 7.56 -0.99
N MET A 30 -12.02 6.84 -1.81
CA MET A 30 -10.56 6.90 -1.80
C MET A 30 -10.04 8.28 -2.18
N ASP A 31 -10.63 8.90 -3.19
CA ASP A 31 -10.23 10.22 -3.65
C ASP A 31 -10.41 11.26 -2.53
N GLU A 32 -11.51 11.19 -1.80
CA GLU A 32 -11.75 12.09 -0.68
C GLU A 32 -10.72 11.90 0.44
N TRP A 33 -10.37 10.66 0.74
CA TRP A 33 -9.34 10.39 1.74
C TRP A 33 -7.98 10.92 1.29
N VAL A 34 -7.60 10.65 0.04
CA VAL A 34 -6.33 11.15 -0.53
C VAL A 34 -6.30 12.68 -0.49
N LYS A 35 -7.40 13.34 -0.84
CA LYS A 35 -7.50 14.80 -0.74
C LYS A 35 -7.26 15.30 0.67
N SER A 36 -7.72 14.57 1.68
CA SER A 36 -7.46 14.93 3.07
C SER A 36 -5.97 14.83 3.41
N LEU A 37 -5.29 13.82 2.88
CA LEU A 37 -3.84 13.67 3.07
C LEU A 37 -3.05 14.77 2.37
N ILE A 38 -3.49 15.17 1.19
CA ILE A 38 -2.89 16.29 0.45
C ILE A 38 -3.04 17.58 1.27
N LYS A 39 -4.24 17.84 1.77
CA LYS A 39 -4.54 19.03 2.55
C LYS A 39 -3.67 19.13 3.82
N LYS A 40 -3.41 17.99 4.45
CA LYS A 40 -2.57 17.92 5.65
C LYS A 40 -1.08 17.95 5.36
N GLY A 41 -0.70 17.84 4.09
CA GLY A 41 0.70 17.86 3.67
C GLY A 41 1.43 16.53 3.79
N ASN A 42 0.71 15.43 4.01
CA ASN A 42 1.33 14.11 4.14
C ASN A 42 1.55 13.41 2.79
N TYR A 43 0.69 13.66 1.81
CA TYR A 43 0.67 12.92 0.55
C TYR A 43 1.82 13.31 -0.36
N VAL A 44 2.52 12.31 -0.92
CA VAL A 44 3.59 12.52 -1.90
C VAL A 44 3.15 12.05 -3.28
N GLY A 45 2.56 10.88 -3.38
CA GLY A 45 2.09 10.34 -4.65
C GLY A 45 1.53 8.95 -4.47
N GLY A 46 0.98 8.41 -5.52
CA GLY A 46 0.45 7.06 -5.51
C GLY A 46 -0.47 6.81 -6.69
N ASP A 47 -0.87 5.57 -6.85
CA ASP A 47 -1.78 5.15 -7.91
C ASP A 47 -2.51 3.87 -7.54
N ALA A 48 -3.66 3.68 -8.18
CA ALA A 48 -4.34 2.40 -8.19
C ALA A 48 -3.69 1.48 -9.22
N LEU A 49 -3.76 0.19 -8.99
CA LEU A 49 -3.19 -0.82 -9.88
C LEU A 49 -4.29 -1.56 -10.62
N ARG A 50 -4.00 -1.93 -11.86
CA ARG A 50 -4.85 -2.89 -12.56
C ARG A 50 -4.64 -4.27 -11.95
N ILE A 51 -5.65 -5.12 -12.08
CA ILE A 51 -5.59 -6.50 -11.56
C ILE A 51 -4.60 -7.34 -12.35
N LYS A 52 -4.54 -7.13 -13.66
CA LYS A 52 -3.63 -7.85 -14.54
C LYS A 52 -2.18 -7.44 -14.29
N GLY A 53 -1.29 -8.40 -14.34
CA GLY A 53 0.12 -8.13 -14.21
C GLY A 53 0.97 -9.32 -14.61
N GLY A 54 2.24 -9.24 -14.31
CA GLY A 54 3.19 -10.31 -14.56
C GLY A 54 4.00 -10.61 -13.31
N TYR A 55 4.34 -11.85 -13.14
CA TYR A 55 5.27 -12.30 -12.10
C TYR A 55 6.53 -12.83 -12.78
N VAL A 56 7.67 -12.31 -12.40
CA VAL A 56 8.95 -12.71 -12.99
C VAL A 56 9.90 -13.13 -11.88
N SER A 57 10.40 -14.35 -11.97
CA SER A 57 11.46 -14.85 -11.12
C SER A 57 12.52 -15.50 -12.01
N LYS A 58 13.59 -15.99 -11.40
CA LYS A 58 14.69 -16.61 -12.15
C LYS A 58 14.22 -17.69 -13.12
N ASP A 59 13.31 -18.54 -12.66
CA ASP A 59 12.90 -19.72 -13.42
C ASP A 59 11.46 -19.64 -13.96
N ASN A 60 10.75 -18.57 -13.64
CA ASN A 60 9.34 -18.44 -14.02
C ASN A 60 9.01 -17.05 -14.50
N VAL A 61 8.29 -16.98 -15.60
CA VAL A 61 7.62 -15.76 -16.03
C VAL A 61 6.15 -16.12 -16.19
N ILE A 62 5.31 -15.53 -15.36
CA ILE A 62 3.87 -15.74 -15.38
C ILE A 62 3.21 -14.41 -15.71
N SER A 63 2.41 -14.38 -16.76
CA SER A 63 1.60 -13.22 -17.12
C SER A 63 0.14 -13.55 -16.93
N ASP A 64 -0.68 -12.52 -16.88
CA ASP A 64 -2.12 -12.61 -16.60
C ASP A 64 -2.42 -12.94 -15.13
N GLY A 65 -2.15 -11.99 -14.27
CA GLY A 65 -2.56 -12.07 -12.87
C GLY A 65 -4.08 -12.13 -12.69
N PRO A 66 -4.55 -12.25 -11.49
CA PRO A 66 -3.79 -12.20 -10.24
C PRO A 66 -3.03 -13.49 -9.97
N PHE A 67 -1.82 -13.36 -9.49
CA PHE A 67 -0.96 -14.50 -9.17
C PHE A 67 -1.11 -14.96 -7.74
N ILE A 68 -2.00 -14.34 -7.05
CA ILE A 68 -2.19 -14.54 -5.63
C ILE A 68 -3.45 -15.37 -5.46
N GLU A 69 -3.29 -16.57 -4.95
CA GLU A 69 -4.41 -17.39 -4.54
C GLU A 69 -5.04 -16.87 -3.26
N ALA A 70 -4.34 -16.01 -2.55
CA ALA A 70 -4.83 -15.38 -1.36
C ALA A 70 -6.01 -14.45 -1.68
N LYS A 71 -6.91 -14.30 -0.71
CA LYS A 71 -8.08 -13.44 -0.84
C LYS A 71 -7.70 -11.97 -1.02
N GLU A 72 -6.51 -11.57 -0.56
CA GLU A 72 -6.06 -10.20 -0.65
C GLU A 72 -4.98 -10.06 -1.70
N GLY A 73 -5.15 -9.09 -2.58
CA GLY A 73 -4.15 -8.66 -3.52
C GLY A 73 -3.84 -7.18 -3.32
N ILE A 74 -2.78 -6.72 -3.95
CA ILE A 74 -2.39 -5.32 -3.88
C ILE A 74 -3.17 -4.56 -4.94
N SER A 75 -3.99 -3.59 -4.51
CA SER A 75 -4.83 -2.79 -5.40
C SER A 75 -4.29 -1.40 -5.66
N GLY A 76 -3.29 -0.96 -4.90
CA GLY A 76 -2.71 0.36 -5.07
C GLY A 76 -1.62 0.62 -4.06
N PHE A 77 -1.05 1.81 -4.17
CA PHE A 77 0.00 2.25 -3.25
C PHE A 77 -0.04 3.76 -3.09
N ILE A 78 0.45 4.23 -1.95
CA ILE A 78 0.57 5.66 -1.65
C ILE A 78 1.94 5.88 -0.99
N PHE A 79 2.69 6.84 -1.51
CA PHE A 79 3.86 7.39 -0.84
C PHE A 79 3.44 8.59 -0.02
N LEU A 80 3.90 8.66 1.22
CA LEU A 80 3.56 9.74 2.12
C LEU A 80 4.70 10.06 3.07
N GLU A 81 4.57 11.18 3.75
CA GLU A 81 5.48 11.60 4.80
C GLU A 81 4.70 11.72 6.11
N ALA A 82 5.31 11.26 7.19
CA ALA A 82 4.75 11.32 8.52
C ALA A 82 5.88 11.51 9.54
N ASN A 83 5.54 11.84 10.76
CA ASN A 83 6.55 12.09 11.79
C ASN A 83 7.35 10.84 12.15
N ASP A 84 6.65 9.72 12.27
CA ASP A 84 7.23 8.43 12.62
C ASP A 84 6.25 7.32 12.19
N LEU A 85 6.61 6.08 12.49
CA LEU A 85 5.78 4.92 12.14
C LEU A 85 4.41 4.96 12.81
N ASP A 86 4.36 5.33 14.08
CA ASP A 86 3.09 5.42 14.82
C ASP A 86 2.16 6.45 14.19
N ASP A 87 2.71 7.58 13.77
CA ASP A 87 1.96 8.61 13.06
C ASP A 87 1.43 8.09 11.73
N ALA A 88 2.28 7.41 10.95
CA ALA A 88 1.87 6.82 9.68
C ALA A 88 0.75 5.79 9.86
N VAL A 89 0.85 4.95 10.88
CA VAL A 89 -0.22 3.99 11.23
C VAL A 89 -1.52 4.71 11.57
N SER A 90 -1.44 5.76 12.36
CA SER A 90 -2.61 6.58 12.70
C SER A 90 -3.27 7.19 11.46
N ILE A 91 -2.45 7.65 10.51
CA ILE A 91 -2.95 8.17 9.24
C ILE A 91 -3.69 7.09 8.45
N ALA A 92 -3.13 5.89 8.38
CA ALA A 92 -3.77 4.77 7.69
C ALA A 92 -5.14 4.44 8.31
N GLN A 93 -5.25 4.55 9.63
CA GLN A 93 -6.50 4.28 10.35
C GLN A 93 -7.61 5.28 10.03
N THR A 94 -7.29 6.43 9.46
CA THR A 94 -8.32 7.40 9.07
C THR A 94 -9.03 7.03 7.78
N CYS A 95 -8.56 6.02 7.06
CA CYS A 95 -9.20 5.56 5.83
C CYS A 95 -10.53 4.88 6.16
N THR A 96 -11.63 5.40 5.61
CA THR A 96 -12.96 4.86 5.89
C THR A 96 -13.14 3.44 5.37
N MET A 97 -12.49 3.10 4.28
CA MET A 97 -12.55 1.74 3.72
C MET A 97 -11.78 0.72 4.57
N VAL A 98 -10.77 1.17 5.29
CA VAL A 98 -10.10 0.33 6.31
C VAL A 98 -11.05 0.12 7.49
N GLN A 99 -11.70 1.18 7.92
CA GLN A 99 -12.65 1.13 9.04
C GLN A 99 -13.84 0.21 8.74
N SER A 100 -14.30 0.19 7.50
CA SER A 100 -15.40 -0.69 7.06
C SER A 100 -14.97 -2.14 6.88
N GLY A 101 -13.68 -2.41 6.81
CA GLY A 101 -13.17 -3.75 6.57
C GLY A 101 -13.03 -4.13 5.09
N ASP A 102 -13.34 -3.21 4.18
CA ASP A 102 -13.21 -3.47 2.74
C ASP A 102 -11.77 -3.47 2.26
N MET A 103 -10.88 -2.87 3.02
CA MET A 103 -9.50 -2.64 2.63
C MET A 103 -8.59 -2.79 3.83
N ALA A 104 -7.35 -3.21 3.60
CA ALA A 104 -6.28 -3.17 4.60
C ALA A 104 -5.11 -2.36 4.04
N ILE A 105 -4.35 -1.74 4.90
CA ILE A 105 -3.17 -0.99 4.50
C ILE A 105 -1.95 -1.53 5.26
N GLU A 106 -0.96 -1.97 4.49
CA GLU A 106 0.33 -2.33 5.04
C GLU A 106 1.20 -1.08 5.04
N VAL A 107 1.72 -0.70 6.20
CA VAL A 107 2.53 0.51 6.37
C VAL A 107 3.99 0.13 6.41
N ARG A 108 4.78 0.62 5.46
CA ARG A 108 6.20 0.28 5.36
C ARG A 108 7.06 1.55 5.35
N PRO A 109 7.95 1.74 6.34
CA PRO A 109 8.94 2.82 6.25
C PRO A 109 9.86 2.60 5.05
N LEU A 110 10.21 3.67 4.36
CA LEU A 110 11.19 3.59 3.28
C LEU A 110 12.59 3.60 3.88
N MET A 111 13.47 2.78 3.28
CA MET A 111 14.85 2.71 3.72
C MET A 111 15.62 3.95 3.29
N GLU A 112 16.41 4.50 4.21
CA GLU A 112 17.31 5.61 3.95
C GLU A 112 18.76 5.11 3.90
N VAL A 113 19.67 5.95 3.43
CA VAL A 113 21.10 5.58 3.38
C VAL A 113 21.63 5.21 4.75
N LYS A 114 21.22 5.93 5.79
CA LYS A 114 21.63 5.61 7.18
C LYS A 114 21.16 4.22 7.58
N ASP A 115 19.96 3.82 7.18
CA ASP A 115 19.40 2.51 7.51
C ASP A 115 20.19 1.38 6.86
N ILE A 116 20.63 1.60 5.63
CA ILE A 116 21.48 0.63 4.93
C ILE A 116 22.76 0.40 5.69
N ARG A 117 23.37 1.47 6.18
CA ARG A 117 24.61 1.41 6.96
C ARG A 117 24.40 0.69 8.28
N GLU A 118 23.37 1.06 9.02
CA GLU A 118 23.02 0.44 10.29
C GLU A 118 22.64 -1.02 10.12
N PHE A 119 21.87 -1.33 9.09
CA PHE A 119 21.47 -2.69 8.78
C PHE A 119 22.67 -3.58 8.53
N GLY A 120 23.63 -3.11 7.73
CA GLY A 120 24.84 -3.86 7.45
C GLY A 120 25.66 -4.16 8.71
N ASP A 121 25.90 -3.15 9.53
CA ASP A 121 26.67 -3.28 10.75
C ASP A 121 25.90 -4.07 11.80
N GLY A 122 24.65 -3.74 12.01
CA GLY A 122 23.80 -4.39 13.00
C GLY A 122 23.57 -5.87 12.69
N GLN A 123 23.29 -6.20 11.46
CA GLN A 123 23.06 -7.58 11.05
C GLN A 123 24.30 -8.43 11.20
N ARG A 124 25.45 -7.91 10.85
CA ARG A 124 26.71 -8.61 10.98
C ARG A 124 27.08 -8.88 12.42
N THR A 125 26.76 -7.95 13.31
CA THR A 125 27.10 -8.09 14.72
C THR A 125 26.08 -8.90 15.50
N THR A 126 24.84 -8.96 15.05
CA THR A 126 23.78 -9.60 15.83
C THR A 126 23.39 -10.97 15.33
N GLY A 127 23.52 -11.28 14.10
CA GLY A 127 22.92 -12.50 13.60
C GLY A 127 23.67 -13.23 12.54
N SER A 128 24.72 -12.68 12.20
CA SER A 128 25.40 -13.26 11.05
C SER A 128 26.80 -13.56 11.35
#